data_556fbadc29c49f8e1c1be95448141af4
#
_entry.id   556fbadc29c49f8e1c1be95448141af4
#
_cell.length_a   1.000
_cell.length_b   1.000
_cell.length_c   1.000
_cell.angle_alpha   90.00
_cell.angle_beta   90.00
_cell.angle_gamma   90.00
#
_symmetry.space_group_name_H-M   'P 1'
#
loop_
_entity.id
_entity.type
_entity.pdbx_description
1 polymer ?
#
loop_
_entity_poly.entity_id
_entity_poly.type
_entity_poly.pdbx_seq_one_letter_code
_entity_poly.pdbx_strand_id
1 'polypeptide(L)'
;SGPYGEFFIKDTDKEMVYIGGGAGMAPLRSHLFHLFHTLKTSDRKISYWYGGRTRQELFYINQFRELERQFPNFKFFVALDNPLPEDNWNEKEDMEAEGDGFVGYIMPVVYEQYLKDHPEPEEIEYYFCGPPMMNKSVLDTLDSLGVPEENIAFDDFGG
;
A
#
# COMPACT_ATOMS: atom_id res chain seq x y z
N SER A 1 7.52 15.42 10.23
CA SER A 1 6.35 15.18 11.02
C SER A 1 5.24 16.11 10.64
N GLY A 2 4.89 17.18 11.12
CA GLY A 2 3.74 17.98 10.75
C GLY A 2 2.48 17.48 11.46
N PRO A 3 1.28 17.73 10.90
CA PRO A 3 0.03 17.35 11.56
C PRO A 3 -0.22 15.85 11.58
N TYR A 4 0.49 15.08 10.78
CA TYR A 4 0.28 13.64 10.65
C TYR A 4 1.13 12.90 11.66
N GLY A 5 0.74 11.66 11.97
CA GLY A 5 1.47 10.84 12.92
C GLY A 5 2.87 10.49 12.45
N GLU A 6 3.72 10.14 13.40
CA GLU A 6 5.05 9.64 13.09
C GLU A 6 4.93 8.28 12.38
N PHE A 7 5.94 7.94 11.60
CA PHE A 7 5.94 6.71 10.81
C PHE A 7 6.35 5.53 11.69
N PHE A 8 5.45 5.12 12.56
CA PHE A 8 5.64 3.95 13.42
C PHE A 8 4.31 3.19 13.56
N ILE A 9 4.40 1.92 13.92
CA ILE A 9 3.23 1.06 14.04
C ILE A 9 2.49 1.41 15.35
N LYS A 10 1.19 1.71 15.22
CA LYS A 10 0.35 1.97 16.37
C LYS A 10 -0.18 0.67 16.95
N ASP A 11 -0.28 0.61 18.26
CA ASP A 11 -0.79 -0.57 18.96
C ASP A 11 -2.32 -0.52 19.02
N THR A 12 -2.95 -0.81 17.90
CA THR A 12 -4.40 -0.91 17.78
C THR A 12 -4.74 -2.19 17.03
N ASP A 13 -6.03 -2.49 16.92
CA ASP A 13 -6.49 -3.63 16.13
C ASP A 13 -7.12 -3.19 14.81
N LYS A 14 -6.98 -1.92 14.44
CA LYS A 14 -7.56 -1.39 13.21
C LYS A 14 -6.90 -2.02 11.98
N GLU A 15 -7.67 -2.05 10.90
CA GLU A 15 -7.12 -2.45 9.60
C GLU A 15 -6.02 -1.48 9.18
N MET A 16 -5.00 -2.01 8.51
CA MET A 16 -3.88 -1.21 8.02
C MET A 16 -3.79 -1.31 6.50
N VAL A 17 -3.62 -0.17 5.85
CA VAL A 17 -3.37 -0.11 4.41
C VAL A 17 -2.03 0.59 4.19
N TYR A 18 -1.11 -0.12 3.55
CA TYR A 18 0.19 0.40 3.18
C TYR A 18 0.19 0.74 1.69
N ILE A 19 0.72 1.90 1.33
CA ILE A 19 0.80 2.33 -0.07
C ILE A 19 2.23 2.80 -0.32
N GLY A 20 2.92 2.17 -1.26
CA GLY A 20 4.29 2.49 -1.57
C GLY A 20 4.49 2.77 -3.04
N GLY A 21 5.51 3.57 -3.36
CA GLY A 21 5.84 3.88 -4.75
C GLY A 21 7.33 4.00 -4.95
N GLY A 22 7.83 3.38 -6.01
CA GLY A 22 9.22 3.46 -6.38
C GLY A 22 10.17 3.08 -5.25
N ALA A 23 11.18 3.92 -5.02
CA ALA A 23 12.16 3.68 -3.96
C ALA A 23 11.60 3.88 -2.55
N GLY A 24 10.41 4.45 -2.44
CA GLY A 24 9.78 4.70 -1.14
C GLY A 24 9.34 3.45 -0.40
N MET A 25 9.45 2.29 -1.03
CA MET A 25 8.98 1.06 -0.40
C MET A 25 9.88 0.56 0.74
N ALA A 26 11.12 1.05 0.86
CA ALA A 26 12.05 0.53 1.86
C ALA A 26 11.56 0.69 3.30
N PRO A 27 11.07 1.86 3.74
CA PRO A 27 10.51 1.99 5.08
C PRO A 27 9.29 1.10 5.29
N LEU A 28 8.44 0.96 4.27
CA LEU A 28 7.26 0.12 4.37
C LEU A 28 7.64 -1.35 4.50
N ARG A 29 8.68 -1.77 3.78
CA ARG A 29 9.19 -3.14 3.88
C ARG A 29 9.63 -3.43 5.31
N SER A 30 10.41 -2.53 5.91
CA SER A 30 10.85 -2.68 7.30
C SER A 30 9.68 -2.80 8.26
N HIS A 31 8.67 -1.94 8.09
CA HIS A 31 7.45 -1.98 8.90
C HIS A 31 6.74 -3.31 8.78
N LEU A 32 6.51 -3.77 7.55
CA LEU A 32 5.75 -4.99 7.31
C LEU A 32 6.47 -6.21 7.85
N PHE A 33 7.79 -6.31 7.65
CA PHE A 33 8.53 -7.44 8.18
C PHE A 33 8.59 -7.41 9.70
N HIS A 34 8.66 -6.23 10.31
CA HIS A 34 8.58 -6.11 11.76
C HIS A 34 7.22 -6.60 12.29
N LEU A 35 6.13 -6.16 11.65
CA LEU A 35 4.78 -6.58 12.03
C LEU A 35 4.64 -8.10 12.02
N PHE A 36 5.11 -8.75 10.98
CA PHE A 36 4.83 -10.16 10.78
C PHE A 36 5.89 -11.05 11.39
N HIS A 37 7.18 -10.72 11.26
CA HIS A 37 8.25 -11.60 11.75
C HIS A 37 8.61 -11.34 13.21
N THR A 38 8.50 -10.12 13.68
CA THR A 38 8.82 -9.76 15.07
C THR A 38 7.58 -9.79 15.96
N LEU A 39 6.54 -9.08 15.58
CA LEU A 39 5.31 -8.98 16.39
C LEU A 39 4.34 -10.11 16.10
N LYS A 40 4.51 -10.84 14.98
CA LYS A 40 3.67 -11.97 14.57
C LYS A 40 2.19 -11.60 14.57
N THR A 41 1.88 -10.45 14.00
CA THR A 41 0.53 -9.94 13.92
C THR A 41 -0.34 -10.87 13.07
N SER A 42 -1.43 -11.35 13.65
CA SER A 42 -2.32 -12.29 12.96
C SER A 42 -3.79 -11.88 13.00
N ASP A 43 -4.12 -10.89 13.80
CA ASP A 43 -5.51 -10.47 14.04
C ASP A 43 -5.88 -9.17 13.35
N ARG A 44 -4.92 -8.46 12.75
CA ARG A 44 -5.17 -7.23 12.00
C ARG A 44 -5.20 -7.54 10.51
N LYS A 45 -6.18 -6.99 9.81
CA LYS A 45 -6.23 -7.07 8.35
C LYS A 45 -5.25 -6.05 7.79
N ILE A 46 -4.33 -6.51 6.94
CA ILE A 46 -3.26 -5.67 6.42
C ILE A 46 -3.16 -5.88 4.91
N SER A 47 -3.09 -4.78 4.16
CA SER A 47 -2.81 -4.85 2.73
C SER A 47 -1.70 -3.89 2.36
N TYR A 48 -0.91 -4.27 1.36
CA TYR A 48 0.14 -3.43 0.81
C TYR A 48 -0.08 -3.27 -0.69
N TRP A 49 -0.18 -2.03 -1.11
CA TRP A 49 -0.44 -1.63 -2.48
C TRP A 49 0.81 -0.92 -3.00
N TYR A 50 1.49 -1.53 -3.95
CA TYR A 50 2.80 -1.09 -4.40
C TYR A 50 2.72 -0.64 -5.85
N GLY A 51 3.06 0.62 -6.14
CA GLY A 51 3.01 1.20 -7.45
C GLY A 51 4.39 1.45 -8.05
N GLY A 52 4.50 1.23 -9.34
CA GLY A 52 5.69 1.58 -10.11
C GLY A 52 5.28 1.93 -11.52
N ARG A 53 6.24 2.37 -12.33
CA ARG A 53 5.98 2.68 -13.72
C ARG A 53 6.07 1.43 -14.58
N THR A 54 7.12 0.64 -14.37
CA THR A 54 7.39 -0.58 -15.10
C THR A 54 7.77 -1.68 -14.11
N ARG A 55 7.78 -2.93 -14.58
CA ARG A 55 8.18 -4.05 -13.73
C ARG A 55 9.57 -3.87 -13.13
N GLN A 56 10.47 -3.24 -13.86
CA GLN A 56 11.85 -3.06 -13.39
C GLN A 56 11.96 -2.15 -12.17
N GLU A 57 10.96 -1.33 -11.92
CA GLU A 57 10.97 -0.43 -10.75
C GLU A 57 10.49 -1.11 -9.47
N LEU A 58 10.04 -2.34 -9.55
CA LEU A 58 9.49 -3.06 -8.41
C LEU A 58 10.57 -3.88 -7.73
N PHE A 59 10.64 -3.77 -6.39
CA PHE A 59 11.64 -4.48 -5.58
C PHE A 59 10.97 -5.43 -4.61
N TYR A 60 11.61 -6.56 -4.37
CA TYR A 60 11.22 -7.50 -3.30
C TYR A 60 9.82 -8.11 -3.48
N ILE A 61 9.35 -8.19 -4.72
CA ILE A 61 8.01 -8.76 -5.01
C ILE A 61 7.90 -10.17 -4.43
N ASN A 62 8.92 -11.00 -4.64
CA ASN A 62 8.88 -12.38 -4.16
C ASN A 62 8.81 -12.45 -2.63
N GLN A 63 9.46 -11.53 -1.93
CA GLN A 63 9.42 -11.50 -0.47
C GLN A 63 8.01 -11.15 0.04
N PHE A 64 7.35 -10.21 -0.60
CA PHE A 64 5.98 -9.85 -0.21
C PHE A 64 4.99 -10.96 -0.56
N ARG A 65 5.19 -11.64 -1.69
CA ARG A 65 4.36 -12.80 -2.04
C ARG A 65 4.53 -13.94 -1.03
N GLU A 66 5.77 -14.16 -0.55
CA GLU A 66 6.02 -15.15 0.48
C GLU A 66 5.34 -14.76 1.79
N LEU A 67 5.37 -13.48 2.14
CA LEU A 67 4.69 -12.98 3.33
C LEU A 67 3.17 -13.24 3.23
N GLU A 68 2.60 -13.05 2.05
CA GLU A 68 1.18 -13.36 1.78
C GLU A 68 0.87 -14.83 2.04
N ARG A 69 1.76 -15.72 1.61
CA ARG A 69 1.57 -17.16 1.82
C ARG A 69 1.65 -17.54 3.30
N GLN A 70 2.50 -16.87 4.05
CA GLN A 70 2.71 -17.19 5.47
C GLN A 70 1.63 -16.61 6.38
N PHE A 71 1.04 -15.48 6.01
CA PHE A 71 0.11 -14.76 6.87
C PHE A 71 -1.21 -14.51 6.14
N PRO A 72 -2.27 -15.27 6.47
CA PRO A 72 -3.56 -15.15 5.76
C PRO A 72 -4.21 -13.78 5.89
N ASN A 73 -3.81 -12.99 6.90
CA ASN A 73 -4.35 -11.64 7.10
C ASN A 73 -3.63 -10.58 6.27
N PHE A 74 -2.65 -10.96 5.46
CA PHE A 74 -1.90 -10.04 4.61
C PHE A 74 -2.22 -10.26 3.13
N LYS A 75 -2.47 -9.15 2.40
CA LYS A 75 -2.68 -9.17 0.96
C LYS A 75 -1.74 -8.17 0.30
N PHE A 76 -1.19 -8.53 -0.84
CA PHE A 76 -0.22 -7.72 -1.57
C PHE A 76 -0.70 -7.49 -3.00
N PHE A 77 -0.76 -6.22 -3.41
CA PHE A 77 -1.21 -5.83 -4.74
C PHE A 77 -0.21 -4.88 -5.39
N VAL A 78 -0.09 -4.99 -6.71
CA VAL A 78 0.86 -4.19 -7.48
C VAL A 78 0.12 -3.49 -8.60
N ALA A 79 0.55 -2.27 -8.95
CA ALA A 79 0.03 -1.56 -10.11
C ALA A 79 1.20 -0.92 -10.87
N LEU A 80 1.12 -0.96 -12.20
CA LEU A 80 2.06 -0.26 -13.07
C LEU A 80 1.31 0.81 -13.84
N ASP A 81 1.82 2.04 -13.82
CA ASP A 81 1.18 3.12 -14.56
C ASP A 81 1.68 3.21 -16.01
N ASN A 82 2.80 2.57 -16.34
CA ASN A 82 3.34 2.59 -17.70
C ASN A 82 4.02 1.27 -18.04
N PRO A 83 3.27 0.14 -18.03
CA PRO A 83 3.89 -1.15 -18.31
C PRO A 83 4.43 -1.20 -19.74
N LEU A 84 5.62 -1.79 -19.88
CA LEU A 84 6.28 -1.95 -21.17
C LEU A 84 5.86 -3.28 -21.81
N PRO A 85 5.94 -3.40 -23.16
CA PRO A 85 5.62 -4.69 -23.79
C PRO A 85 6.46 -5.85 -23.24
N GLU A 86 7.73 -5.61 -22.94
CA GLU A 86 8.61 -6.64 -22.42
C GLU A 86 8.27 -7.06 -20.98
N ASP A 87 7.45 -6.28 -20.28
CA ASP A 87 7.01 -6.64 -18.94
C ASP A 87 6.03 -7.81 -18.95
N ASN A 88 5.39 -8.05 -20.07
CA ASN A 88 4.36 -9.10 -20.21
C ASN A 88 3.36 -9.02 -19.04
N TRP A 89 2.90 -7.80 -18.76
CA TRP A 89 2.06 -7.55 -17.60
C TRP A 89 0.67 -8.13 -17.81
N ASN A 90 0.29 -9.06 -16.96
CA ASN A 90 -1.04 -9.68 -16.99
C ASN A 90 -1.95 -8.92 -16.03
N GLU A 91 -2.81 -8.08 -16.59
CA GLU A 91 -3.64 -7.18 -15.79
C GLU A 91 -4.74 -7.95 -15.05
N LYS A 92 -4.90 -7.65 -13.77
CA LYS A 92 -6.01 -8.17 -12.95
C LYS A 92 -7.25 -7.33 -13.19
N GLU A 93 -8.40 -7.99 -13.28
CA GLU A 93 -9.67 -7.28 -13.39
C GLU A 93 -10.13 -6.74 -12.04
N ASP A 94 -9.90 -7.51 -10.97
CA ASP A 94 -10.26 -7.12 -9.61
C ASP A 94 -9.33 -7.83 -8.63
N MET A 95 -9.56 -7.61 -7.33
CA MET A 95 -8.69 -8.15 -6.29
C MET A 95 -8.69 -9.68 -6.24
N GLU A 96 -9.78 -10.31 -6.67
CA GLU A 96 -9.91 -11.77 -6.64
C GLU A 96 -9.43 -12.44 -7.92
N ALA A 97 -9.27 -11.68 -8.99
CA ALA A 97 -8.89 -12.23 -10.28
C ALA A 97 -7.42 -12.63 -10.31
N GLU A 98 -7.08 -13.54 -11.23
CA GLU A 98 -5.69 -13.88 -11.48
C GLU A 98 -5.02 -12.78 -12.28
N GLY A 99 -3.68 -12.71 -12.18
CA GLY A 99 -2.89 -11.74 -12.90
C GLY A 99 -1.74 -11.22 -12.06
N ASP A 100 -0.89 -10.43 -12.70
CA ASP A 100 0.28 -9.85 -12.04
C ASP A 100 -0.09 -8.65 -11.17
N GLY A 101 -1.05 -7.86 -11.63
CA GLY A 101 -1.48 -6.67 -10.91
C GLY A 101 -2.33 -5.77 -11.78
N PHE A 102 -2.51 -4.55 -11.32
CA PHE A 102 -3.37 -3.57 -11.99
C PHE A 102 -2.57 -2.66 -12.91
N VAL A 103 -3.26 -1.91 -13.75
CA VAL A 103 -2.67 -0.88 -14.58
C VAL A 103 -3.26 0.46 -14.15
N GLY A 104 -2.38 1.43 -13.87
CA GLY A 104 -2.78 2.76 -13.41
C GLY A 104 -1.90 3.25 -12.27
N TYR A 105 -2.12 4.49 -11.87
CA TYR A 105 -1.46 5.05 -10.71
C TYR A 105 -2.00 4.38 -9.45
N ILE A 106 -1.13 4.22 -8.45
CA ILE A 106 -1.47 3.36 -7.33
C ILE A 106 -2.69 3.85 -6.52
N MET A 107 -2.78 5.15 -6.24
CA MET A 107 -3.90 5.60 -5.39
C MET A 107 -5.27 5.46 -6.06
N PRO A 108 -5.44 5.86 -7.34
CA PRO A 108 -6.69 5.56 -8.02
C PRO A 108 -7.04 4.08 -8.03
N VAL A 109 -6.03 3.20 -8.16
CA VAL A 109 -6.25 1.76 -8.13
C VAL A 109 -6.75 1.34 -6.74
N VAL A 110 -6.11 1.80 -5.67
CA VAL A 110 -6.55 1.49 -4.31
C VAL A 110 -7.99 1.94 -4.09
N TYR A 111 -8.32 3.13 -4.54
CA TYR A 111 -9.68 3.66 -4.38
C TYR A 111 -10.70 2.81 -5.15
N GLU A 112 -10.46 2.59 -6.44
CA GLU A 112 -11.42 1.88 -7.29
C GLU A 112 -11.57 0.41 -6.90
N GLN A 113 -10.50 -0.24 -6.51
CA GLN A 113 -10.54 -1.66 -6.21
C GLN A 113 -10.95 -1.96 -4.78
N TYR A 114 -10.72 -1.03 -3.85
CA TYR A 114 -10.90 -1.35 -2.44
C TYR A 114 -11.67 -0.31 -1.64
N LEU A 115 -11.20 0.93 -1.60
CA LEU A 115 -11.74 1.91 -0.66
C LEU A 115 -13.13 2.41 -1.05
N LYS A 116 -13.43 2.45 -2.34
CA LYS A 116 -14.72 2.92 -2.83
C LYS A 116 -15.88 2.14 -2.23
N ASP A 117 -15.72 0.85 -2.08
CA ASP A 117 -16.76 -0.04 -1.56
C ASP A 117 -16.52 -0.47 -0.11
N HIS A 118 -15.50 0.05 0.53
CA HIS A 118 -15.21 -0.28 1.92
C HIS A 118 -16.22 0.40 2.84
N PRO A 119 -16.79 -0.31 3.81
CA PRO A 119 -17.82 0.28 4.68
C PRO A 119 -17.32 1.40 5.58
N GLU A 120 -16.06 1.36 6.01
CA GLU A 120 -15.52 2.33 6.96
C GLU A 120 -14.06 2.69 6.62
N PRO A 121 -13.81 3.33 5.43
CA PRO A 121 -12.43 3.66 5.08
C PRO A 121 -11.78 4.66 6.04
N GLU A 122 -12.58 5.48 6.73
CA GLU A 122 -12.09 6.45 7.70
C GLU A 122 -11.56 5.79 8.97
N GLU A 123 -11.88 4.52 9.21
CA GLU A 123 -11.39 3.78 10.38
C GLU A 123 -10.10 3.01 10.12
N ILE A 124 -9.61 2.99 8.90
CA ILE A 124 -8.36 2.32 8.53
C ILE A 124 -7.18 3.20 8.92
N GLU A 125 -6.08 2.58 9.33
CA GLU A 125 -4.79 3.27 9.51
C GLU A 125 -3.99 3.15 8.23
N TYR A 126 -3.51 4.27 7.71
CA TYR A 126 -2.80 4.34 6.45
C TYR A 126 -1.34 4.69 6.67
N TYR A 127 -0.46 3.92 6.02
CA TYR A 127 0.99 4.13 6.07
C TYR A 127 1.47 4.20 4.63
N PHE A 128 2.12 5.28 4.24
CA PHE A 128 2.57 5.37 2.85
C PHE A 128 3.88 6.11 2.73
N CYS A 129 4.58 5.80 1.65
CA CYS A 129 5.88 6.39 1.35
C CYS A 129 6.12 6.31 -0.14
N GLY A 130 6.37 7.44 -0.77
CA GLY A 130 6.60 7.48 -2.20
C GLY A 130 6.95 8.87 -2.68
N PRO A 131 6.99 9.05 -4.00
CA PRO A 131 7.26 10.37 -4.57
C PRO A 131 6.21 11.40 -4.16
N PRO A 132 6.55 12.70 -4.20
CA PRO A 132 5.61 13.75 -3.77
C PRO A 132 4.25 13.70 -4.46
N MET A 133 4.22 13.38 -5.75
CA MET A 133 2.95 13.31 -6.49
C MET A 133 2.05 12.19 -5.96
N MET A 134 2.65 11.04 -5.63
CA MET A 134 1.90 9.94 -5.05
C MET A 134 1.38 10.32 -3.68
N ASN A 135 2.24 10.89 -2.84
CA ASN A 135 1.85 11.28 -1.48
C ASN A 135 0.71 12.29 -1.52
N LYS A 136 0.77 13.24 -2.45
CA LYS A 136 -0.31 14.21 -2.61
C LYS A 136 -1.62 13.52 -3.01
N SER A 137 -1.55 12.61 -3.96
CA SER A 137 -2.74 11.86 -4.41
C SER A 137 -3.35 11.07 -3.26
N VAL A 138 -2.51 10.43 -2.44
CA VAL A 138 -2.99 9.68 -1.29
C VAL A 138 -3.66 10.61 -0.29
N LEU A 139 -3.01 11.72 0.07
CA LEU A 139 -3.56 12.66 1.04
C LEU A 139 -4.88 13.26 0.56
N ASP A 140 -4.96 13.65 -0.71
CA ASP A 140 -6.20 14.22 -1.25
C ASP A 140 -7.35 13.21 -1.21
N THR A 141 -7.07 11.96 -1.55
CA THR A 141 -8.08 10.91 -1.54
C THR A 141 -8.54 10.60 -0.12
N LEU A 142 -7.60 10.45 0.82
CA LEU A 142 -7.95 10.17 2.21
C LEU A 142 -8.73 11.31 2.84
N ASP A 143 -8.40 12.55 2.49
CA ASP A 143 -9.16 13.71 2.96
C ASP A 143 -10.61 13.64 2.46
N SER A 144 -10.79 13.31 1.20
CA SER A 144 -12.13 13.20 0.62
C SER A 144 -12.94 12.07 1.26
N LEU A 145 -12.28 11.06 1.82
CA LEU A 145 -12.95 9.95 2.49
C LEU A 145 -13.18 10.21 3.99
N GLY A 146 -12.75 11.37 4.48
CA GLY A 146 -12.96 11.71 5.88
C GLY A 146 -12.01 11.03 6.86
N VAL A 147 -10.84 10.57 6.38
CA VAL A 147 -9.88 9.92 7.24
C VAL A 147 -9.23 10.96 8.17
N PRO A 148 -9.28 10.76 9.50
CA PRO A 148 -8.65 11.71 10.42
C PRO A 148 -7.13 11.64 10.34
N GLU A 149 -6.48 12.76 10.63
CA GLU A 149 -5.01 12.85 10.56
C GLU A 149 -4.32 11.83 11.45
N GLU A 150 -4.92 11.49 12.59
CA GLU A 150 -4.36 10.51 13.51
C GLU A 150 -4.26 9.09 12.92
N ASN A 151 -5.01 8.82 11.84
CA ASN A 151 -4.95 7.54 11.14
C ASN A 151 -4.04 7.58 9.92
N ILE A 152 -3.27 8.64 9.75
CA ILE A 152 -2.40 8.82 8.59
C ILE A 152 -0.96 8.99 9.05
N ALA A 153 -0.06 8.16 8.55
CA ALA A 153 1.38 8.28 8.77
C ALA A 153 2.10 8.11 7.44
N PHE A 154 3.01 9.02 7.13
CA PHE A 154 3.76 8.89 5.89
C PHE A 154 5.14 9.50 6.02
N ASP A 155 6.02 9.04 5.13
CA ASP A 155 7.37 9.56 5.02
C ASP A 155 7.50 10.18 3.63
N ASP A 156 8.08 11.37 3.58
CA ASP A 156 8.18 12.15 2.34
C ASP A 156 9.61 12.11 1.83
N PHE A 157 9.85 11.30 0.82
CA PHE A 157 11.14 11.24 0.16
C PHE A 157 11.27 12.37 -0.84
N GLY A 158 12.33 13.12 -0.72
CA GLY A 158 12.62 14.20 -1.63
C GLY A 158 11.83 15.46 -1.37
N GLY A 159 11.17 15.48 -0.24
CA GLY A 159 10.39 16.65 0.20
C GLY A 159 11.26 17.79 0.62
#